data_284d643ffafd59313ad8bdfbebe44b31
#
_entry.id   284d643ffafd59313ad8bdfbebe44b31
#
_cell.length_a   1.000
_cell.length_b   1.000
_cell.length_c   1.000
_cell.angle_alpha   90.00
_cell.angle_beta   90.00
_cell.angle_gamma   90.00
#
_symmetry.space_group_name_H-M   'P 1'
#
loop_
_entity.id
_entity.type
_entity.pdbx_description
1 polymer ?
#
loop_
_entity_poly.entity_id
_entity_poly.type
_entity_poly.pdbx_seq_one_letter_code
_entity_poly.pdbx_strand_id
1 'polypeptide(L)'
;DDEDTILSGFELTLGRSFEVTVSASVTEALDIFKDQGPFAVVVSDFQMPVMTGAEFLQKIREQDKEVVTMLLTGAANFENVSETVHHGQIFRLLGKPCQPDSMKEHINAALRQYELIRAEKDMLEQTLNGAVRAMTSILAASKPLFFGRAQRVKEVAFNLAELLDVDDPWRLELAATFSYLGHVGLPDNIQEDVYKQNALPSEVREIMDGFPSFISGILGGIP
;
A
#
# COMPACT_ATOMS: atom_id res chain seq x y z
N ASP A 1 7.03 -25.12 -7.35
CA ASP A 1 6.85 -26.51 -7.80
C ASP A 1 7.81 -27.40 -7.01
N ASP A 2 7.45 -28.64 -6.71
CA ASP A 2 8.30 -29.57 -5.95
C ASP A 2 9.17 -30.46 -6.88
N GLU A 3 9.02 -30.31 -8.18
CA GLU A 3 9.78 -31.04 -9.19
C GLU A 3 10.99 -30.25 -9.72
N ASP A 4 12.20 -30.57 -9.29
CA ASP A 4 13.46 -29.90 -9.70
C ASP A 4 13.66 -29.84 -11.22
N THR A 5 13.20 -30.86 -11.94
CA THR A 5 13.31 -30.91 -13.40
C THR A 5 12.47 -29.83 -14.08
N ILE A 6 11.26 -29.58 -13.55
CA ILE A 6 10.35 -28.53 -14.04
C ILE A 6 10.95 -27.15 -13.71
N LEU A 7 11.42 -26.96 -12.48
CA LEU A 7 12.04 -25.73 -12.03
C LEU A 7 13.25 -25.34 -12.87
N SER A 8 14.18 -26.29 -13.09
CA SER A 8 15.37 -26.07 -13.93
C SER A 8 15.00 -25.74 -15.38
N GLY A 9 13.94 -26.36 -15.92
CA GLY A 9 13.43 -26.06 -17.25
C GLY A 9 12.89 -24.64 -17.37
N PHE A 10 12.12 -24.18 -16.38
CA PHE A 10 11.60 -22.81 -16.35
C PHE A 10 12.71 -21.79 -16.12
N GLU A 11 13.62 -22.04 -15.19
CA GLU A 11 14.76 -21.15 -14.92
C GLU A 11 15.59 -20.92 -16.18
N LEU A 12 15.94 -21.98 -16.90
CA LEU A 12 16.73 -21.89 -18.15
C LEU A 12 15.98 -21.14 -19.27
N THR A 13 14.66 -21.34 -19.37
CA THR A 13 13.88 -20.80 -20.48
C THR A 13 13.40 -19.38 -20.21
N LEU A 14 12.92 -19.13 -19.01
CA LEU A 14 12.40 -17.83 -18.60
C LEU A 14 13.49 -16.86 -18.17
N GLY A 15 14.61 -17.36 -17.61
CA GLY A 15 15.75 -16.55 -17.16
C GLY A 15 16.44 -15.75 -18.27
N ARG A 16 16.15 -16.06 -19.56
CA ARG A 16 16.59 -15.24 -20.70
C ARG A 16 15.80 -13.94 -20.86
N SER A 17 14.60 -13.87 -20.29
CA SER A 17 13.65 -12.77 -20.50
C SER A 17 13.23 -12.10 -19.21
N PHE A 18 13.37 -12.77 -18.09
CA PHE A 18 12.94 -12.31 -16.76
C PHE A 18 14.03 -12.62 -15.73
N GLU A 19 14.04 -11.87 -14.64
CA GLU A 19 14.74 -12.27 -13.43
C GLU A 19 13.88 -13.33 -12.71
N VAL A 20 14.41 -14.54 -12.61
CA VAL A 20 13.66 -15.72 -12.15
C VAL A 20 14.35 -16.29 -10.91
N THR A 21 13.58 -16.48 -9.86
CA THR A 21 13.99 -17.22 -8.66
C THR A 21 13.10 -18.43 -8.54
N VAL A 22 13.69 -19.60 -8.32
CA VAL A 22 12.96 -20.86 -8.18
C VAL A 22 13.17 -21.45 -6.79
N SER A 23 12.17 -22.18 -6.29
CA SER A 23 12.28 -22.96 -5.07
C SER A 23 11.45 -24.23 -5.17
N ALA A 24 12.00 -25.35 -4.66
CA ALA A 24 11.33 -26.63 -4.55
C ALA A 24 10.61 -26.83 -3.19
N SER A 25 10.73 -25.84 -2.30
CA SER A 25 10.16 -25.91 -0.96
C SER A 25 9.31 -24.68 -0.65
N VAL A 26 8.09 -24.90 -0.19
CA VAL A 26 7.18 -23.81 0.23
C VAL A 26 7.78 -22.96 1.35
N THR A 27 8.46 -23.58 2.32
CA THR A 27 9.08 -22.87 3.44
C THR A 27 10.19 -21.95 2.94
N GLU A 28 11.08 -22.49 2.11
CA GLU A 28 12.15 -21.72 1.47
C GLU A 28 11.61 -20.60 0.59
N ALA A 29 10.54 -20.86 -0.18
CA ALA A 29 9.92 -19.86 -1.04
C ALA A 29 9.33 -18.67 -0.24
N LEU A 30 8.76 -18.93 0.94
CA LEU A 30 8.28 -17.87 1.84
C LEU A 30 9.43 -17.02 2.41
N ASP A 31 10.55 -17.67 2.77
CA ASP A 31 11.74 -16.96 3.26
C ASP A 31 12.37 -16.12 2.12
N ILE A 32 12.51 -16.68 0.93
CA ILE A 32 12.98 -15.97 -0.27
C ILE A 32 12.07 -14.76 -0.56
N PHE A 33 10.75 -14.94 -0.52
CA PHE A 33 9.80 -13.86 -0.80
C PHE A 33 9.98 -12.69 0.17
N LYS A 34 10.18 -13.00 1.44
CA LYS A 34 10.40 -12.00 2.50
C LYS A 34 11.75 -11.29 2.38
N ASP A 35 12.82 -12.04 2.09
CA ASP A 35 14.20 -11.54 2.18
C ASP A 35 14.69 -10.90 0.88
N GLN A 36 14.19 -11.34 -0.27
CA GLN A 36 14.64 -10.90 -1.61
C GLN A 36 13.57 -10.08 -2.36
N GLY A 37 12.36 -9.91 -1.80
CA GLY A 37 11.29 -9.13 -2.44
C GLY A 37 11.66 -7.66 -2.69
N PRO A 38 10.82 -6.92 -3.40
CA PRO A 38 9.49 -7.33 -3.87
C PRO A 38 9.50 -8.17 -5.16
N PHE A 39 8.58 -9.13 -5.27
CA PHE A 39 8.35 -9.90 -6.48
C PHE A 39 7.10 -9.42 -7.21
N ALA A 40 7.19 -9.22 -8.52
CA ALA A 40 6.05 -8.79 -9.32
C ALA A 40 5.02 -9.90 -9.56
N VAL A 41 5.51 -11.12 -9.78
CA VAL A 41 4.70 -12.29 -10.13
C VAL A 41 5.19 -13.51 -9.36
N VAL A 42 4.26 -14.26 -8.78
CA VAL A 42 4.54 -15.56 -8.16
C VAL A 42 3.70 -16.63 -8.85
N VAL A 43 4.38 -17.68 -9.30
CA VAL A 43 3.76 -18.84 -9.94
C VAL A 43 3.98 -20.06 -9.06
N SER A 44 2.90 -20.74 -8.70
CA SER A 44 2.97 -21.93 -7.85
C SER A 44 2.28 -23.12 -8.51
N ASP A 45 2.79 -24.33 -8.30
CA ASP A 45 1.99 -25.53 -8.51
C ASP A 45 0.87 -25.62 -7.47
N PHE A 46 -0.25 -26.19 -7.86
CA PHE A 46 -1.36 -26.45 -6.94
C PHE A 46 -1.04 -27.55 -5.93
N GLN A 47 -0.42 -28.64 -6.39
CA GLN A 47 -0.11 -29.80 -5.56
C GLN A 47 1.34 -29.73 -5.09
N MET A 48 1.53 -29.34 -3.86
CA MET A 48 2.86 -29.33 -3.23
C MET A 48 2.80 -30.03 -1.86
N PRO A 49 3.92 -30.60 -1.40
CA PRO A 49 4.03 -31.08 -0.02
C PRO A 49 3.79 -29.95 0.99
N VAL A 50 3.25 -30.32 2.17
CA VAL A 50 3.02 -29.44 3.34
C VAL A 50 1.78 -28.55 3.20
N MET A 51 1.60 -27.83 2.10
CA MET A 51 0.40 -27.02 1.83
C MET A 51 0.15 -26.90 0.32
N THR A 52 -1.09 -26.60 -0.03
CA THR A 52 -1.46 -26.38 -1.44
C THR A 52 -0.87 -25.07 -1.96
N GLY A 53 -0.67 -25.00 -3.28
CA GLY A 53 -0.24 -23.74 -3.91
C GLY A 53 -1.21 -22.58 -3.69
N ALA A 54 -2.50 -22.87 -3.56
CA ALA A 54 -3.49 -21.83 -3.25
C ALA A 54 -3.28 -21.23 -1.86
N GLU A 55 -3.04 -22.06 -0.83
CA GLU A 55 -2.72 -21.61 0.53
C GLU A 55 -1.38 -20.85 0.58
N PHE A 56 -0.40 -21.31 -0.19
CA PHE A 56 0.87 -20.61 -0.34
C PHE A 56 0.69 -19.21 -0.93
N LEU A 57 -0.01 -19.11 -2.06
CA LEU A 57 -0.27 -17.82 -2.73
C LEU A 57 -1.11 -16.87 -1.87
N GLN A 58 -2.01 -17.40 -1.04
CA GLN A 58 -2.73 -16.59 -0.07
C GLN A 58 -1.77 -15.94 0.94
N LYS A 59 -0.84 -16.72 1.53
CA LYS A 59 0.17 -16.19 2.45
C LYS A 59 1.09 -15.15 1.80
N ILE A 60 1.44 -15.34 0.55
CA ILE A 60 2.19 -14.35 -0.24
C ILE A 60 1.42 -13.03 -0.34
N ARG A 61 0.12 -13.09 -0.67
CA ARG A 61 -0.71 -11.89 -0.80
C ARG A 61 -1.06 -11.22 0.53
N GLU A 62 -1.00 -11.95 1.64
CA GLU A 62 -1.10 -11.35 2.98
C GLU A 62 0.12 -10.49 3.31
N GLN A 63 1.31 -10.86 2.78
CA GLN A 63 2.55 -10.08 2.96
C GLN A 63 2.65 -8.93 1.95
N ASP A 64 2.27 -9.16 0.69
CA ASP A 64 2.27 -8.15 -0.37
C ASP A 64 0.99 -8.27 -1.22
N LYS A 65 0.17 -7.21 -1.17
CA LYS A 65 -1.10 -7.14 -1.92
C LYS A 65 -0.91 -6.77 -3.39
N GLU A 66 0.25 -6.25 -3.76
CA GLU A 66 0.55 -5.83 -5.12
C GLU A 66 0.98 -7.01 -6.01
N VAL A 67 1.57 -8.05 -5.43
CA VAL A 67 2.04 -9.23 -6.15
C VAL A 67 0.92 -9.89 -6.95
N VAL A 68 1.22 -10.25 -8.20
CA VAL A 68 0.30 -10.98 -9.06
C VAL A 68 0.58 -12.47 -8.99
N THR A 69 -0.43 -13.26 -8.63
CA THR A 69 -0.28 -14.68 -8.37
C THR A 69 -0.90 -15.52 -9.47
N MET A 70 -0.20 -16.56 -9.89
CA MET A 70 -0.69 -17.54 -10.85
C MET A 70 -0.54 -18.96 -10.30
N LEU A 71 -1.46 -19.84 -10.64
CA LEU A 71 -1.49 -21.22 -10.18
C LEU A 71 -1.43 -22.20 -11.35
N LEU A 72 -0.51 -23.16 -11.27
CA LEU A 72 -0.39 -24.29 -12.19
C LEU A 72 -1.21 -25.47 -11.65
N THR A 73 -1.95 -26.15 -12.50
CA THR A 73 -2.75 -27.31 -12.07
C THR A 73 -2.87 -28.35 -13.17
N GLY A 74 -2.89 -29.61 -12.79
CA GLY A 74 -3.20 -30.72 -13.70
C GLY A 74 -4.71 -30.81 -14.01
N ALA A 75 -5.06 -31.45 -15.12
CA ALA A 75 -6.43 -31.55 -15.62
C ALA A 75 -7.43 -32.14 -14.59
N ALA A 76 -7.00 -33.05 -13.73
CA ALA A 76 -7.83 -33.68 -12.71
C ALA A 76 -8.31 -32.75 -11.58
N ASN A 77 -7.63 -31.63 -11.38
CA ASN A 77 -7.88 -30.70 -10.26
C ASN A 77 -8.55 -29.40 -10.69
N PHE A 78 -8.77 -29.20 -11.99
CA PHE A 78 -9.24 -27.93 -12.54
C PHE A 78 -10.63 -27.51 -11.99
N GLU A 79 -11.53 -28.47 -11.77
CA GLU A 79 -12.87 -28.21 -11.23
C GLU A 79 -12.84 -27.85 -9.74
N ASN A 80 -11.99 -28.51 -8.95
CA ASN A 80 -11.87 -28.26 -7.51
C ASN A 80 -11.16 -26.92 -7.20
N VAL A 81 -10.25 -26.49 -8.08
CA VAL A 81 -9.53 -25.23 -7.93
C VAL A 81 -10.38 -24.04 -8.32
N SER A 82 -11.36 -24.22 -9.20
CA SER A 82 -12.27 -23.17 -9.66
C SER A 82 -13.03 -22.49 -8.51
N GLU A 83 -13.40 -23.23 -7.45
CA GLU A 83 -14.03 -22.66 -6.26
C GLU A 83 -13.06 -21.78 -5.44
N THR A 84 -11.78 -22.15 -5.39
CA THR A 84 -10.73 -21.39 -4.65
C THR A 84 -10.36 -20.10 -5.39
N VAL A 85 -10.45 -20.08 -6.70
CA VAL A 85 -10.19 -18.89 -7.55
C VAL A 85 -11.25 -17.80 -7.33
N HIS A 86 -12.48 -18.16 -6.94
CA HIS A 86 -13.55 -17.19 -6.67
C HIS A 86 -13.27 -16.22 -5.50
N HIS A 87 -12.28 -16.47 -4.67
CA HIS A 87 -11.88 -15.55 -3.61
C HIS A 87 -10.97 -14.40 -4.10
N GLY A 88 -10.81 -14.20 -5.42
CA GLY A 88 -10.14 -13.02 -5.99
C GLY A 88 -8.61 -12.95 -5.77
N GLN A 89 -8.01 -14.03 -5.31
CA GLN A 89 -6.59 -14.05 -4.92
C GLN A 89 -5.65 -14.53 -6.04
N ILE A 90 -6.16 -15.23 -7.05
CA ILE A 90 -5.37 -15.79 -8.15
C ILE A 90 -5.71 -15.07 -9.46
N PHE A 91 -4.72 -14.44 -10.05
CA PHE A 91 -4.86 -13.73 -11.33
C PHE A 91 -5.17 -14.69 -12.49
N ARG A 92 -4.50 -15.84 -12.51
CA ARG A 92 -4.70 -16.82 -13.59
C ARG A 92 -4.42 -18.24 -13.15
N LEU A 93 -5.26 -19.14 -13.64
CA LEU A 93 -5.08 -20.59 -13.52
C LEU A 93 -4.52 -21.12 -14.83
N LEU A 94 -3.45 -21.92 -14.78
CA LEU A 94 -2.75 -22.49 -15.93
C LEU A 94 -2.77 -24.01 -15.87
N GLY A 95 -3.12 -24.65 -16.97
CA GLY A 95 -3.12 -26.12 -17.07
C GLY A 95 -1.70 -26.68 -17.32
N LYS A 96 -1.34 -27.74 -16.60
CA LYS A 96 -0.16 -28.56 -16.89
C LYS A 96 -0.47 -29.57 -17.98
N PRO A 97 0.43 -29.82 -18.97
CA PRO A 97 1.73 -29.20 -19.14
C PRO A 97 1.64 -27.80 -19.75
N CYS A 98 2.34 -26.81 -19.15
CA CYS A 98 2.42 -25.47 -19.69
C CYS A 98 3.71 -25.30 -20.49
N GLN A 99 3.58 -25.00 -21.79
CA GLN A 99 4.72 -24.78 -22.67
C GLN A 99 5.43 -23.47 -22.32
N PRO A 100 6.77 -23.39 -22.46
CA PRO A 100 7.55 -22.20 -22.10
C PRO A 100 7.09 -20.90 -22.76
N ASP A 101 6.72 -20.94 -24.04
CA ASP A 101 6.24 -19.76 -24.76
C ASP A 101 4.89 -19.28 -24.23
N SER A 102 3.98 -20.22 -23.94
CA SER A 102 2.70 -19.92 -23.28
C SER A 102 2.91 -19.33 -21.88
N MET A 103 3.85 -19.88 -21.12
CA MET A 103 4.22 -19.35 -19.81
C MET A 103 4.73 -17.91 -19.90
N LYS A 104 5.57 -17.58 -20.88
CA LYS A 104 6.04 -16.20 -21.13
C LYS A 104 4.88 -15.24 -21.41
N GLU A 105 3.92 -15.63 -22.22
CA GLU A 105 2.73 -14.80 -22.51
C GLU A 105 1.92 -14.53 -21.23
N HIS A 106 1.76 -15.56 -20.40
CA HIS A 106 1.04 -15.41 -19.13
C HIS A 106 1.79 -14.54 -18.13
N ILE A 107 3.11 -14.70 -18.00
CA ILE A 107 3.95 -13.83 -17.16
C ILE A 107 3.91 -12.39 -17.66
N ASN A 108 4.00 -12.14 -18.96
CA ASN A 108 3.88 -10.79 -19.51
C ASN A 108 2.50 -10.15 -19.21
N ALA A 109 1.43 -10.94 -19.22
CA ALA A 109 0.11 -10.45 -18.83
C ALA A 109 0.05 -10.14 -17.33
N ALA A 110 0.67 -10.97 -16.49
CA ALA A 110 0.76 -10.75 -15.06
C ALA A 110 1.62 -9.53 -14.71
N LEU A 111 2.74 -9.32 -15.40
CA LEU A 111 3.59 -8.12 -15.24
C LEU A 111 2.82 -6.85 -15.59
N ARG A 112 2.06 -6.84 -16.70
CA ARG A 112 1.20 -5.69 -17.02
C ARG A 112 0.15 -5.44 -15.92
N GLN A 113 -0.42 -6.50 -15.34
CA GLN A 113 -1.35 -6.35 -14.22
C GLN A 113 -0.67 -5.75 -12.98
N TYR A 114 0.54 -6.21 -12.66
CA TYR A 114 1.36 -5.67 -11.58
C TYR A 114 1.67 -4.18 -11.78
N GLU A 115 2.07 -3.80 -13.00
CA GLU A 115 2.31 -2.40 -13.37
C GLU A 115 1.05 -1.53 -13.21
N LEU A 116 -0.13 -2.04 -13.58
CA LEU A 116 -1.39 -1.34 -13.40
C LEU A 116 -1.74 -1.13 -11.92
N ILE A 117 -1.57 -2.16 -11.09
CA ILE A 117 -1.82 -2.07 -9.63
C ILE A 117 -0.90 -1.01 -9.02
N ARG A 118 0.39 -1.01 -9.37
CA ARG A 118 1.34 -0.01 -8.88
C ARG A 118 1.05 1.39 -9.38
N ALA A 119 0.73 1.53 -10.66
CA ALA A 119 0.41 2.83 -11.24
C ALA A 119 -0.85 3.45 -10.60
N GLU A 120 -1.86 2.63 -10.28
CA GLU A 120 -3.06 3.07 -9.56
C GLU A 120 -2.70 3.57 -8.16
N LYS A 121 -1.89 2.82 -7.42
CA LYS A 121 -1.42 3.21 -6.08
C LYS A 121 -0.58 4.49 -6.12
N ASP A 122 0.40 4.56 -7.03
CA ASP A 122 1.27 5.72 -7.20
C ASP A 122 0.44 6.98 -7.56
N MET A 123 -0.55 6.84 -8.42
CA MET A 123 -1.46 7.94 -8.78
C MET A 123 -2.27 8.42 -7.58
N LEU A 124 -2.80 7.49 -6.77
CA LEU A 124 -3.54 7.81 -5.56
C LEU A 124 -2.66 8.54 -4.55
N GLU A 125 -1.45 8.04 -4.30
CA GLU A 125 -0.48 8.66 -3.40
C GLU A 125 -0.04 10.05 -3.89
N GLN A 126 0.24 10.21 -5.18
CA GLN A 126 0.60 11.51 -5.76
C GLN A 126 -0.54 12.52 -5.65
N THR A 127 -1.78 12.09 -5.89
CA THR A 127 -2.97 12.93 -5.78
C THR A 127 -3.18 13.38 -4.34
N LEU A 128 -3.09 12.45 -3.39
CA LEU A 128 -3.19 12.75 -1.96
C LEU A 128 -2.10 13.74 -1.52
N ASN A 129 -0.84 13.45 -1.84
CA ASN A 129 0.28 14.31 -1.52
C ASN A 129 0.18 15.70 -2.18
N GLY A 130 -0.39 15.77 -3.38
CA GLY A 130 -0.69 17.02 -4.08
C GLY A 130 -1.73 17.85 -3.32
N ALA A 131 -2.82 17.23 -2.90
CA ALA A 131 -3.88 17.88 -2.13
C ALA A 131 -3.36 18.40 -0.77
N VAL A 132 -2.59 17.57 -0.05
CA VAL A 132 -1.95 17.95 1.22
C VAL A 132 -1.05 19.16 1.03
N ARG A 133 -0.19 19.15 0.01
CA ARG A 133 0.69 20.30 -0.29
C ARG A 133 -0.08 21.57 -0.63
N ALA A 134 -1.16 21.47 -1.42
CA ALA A 134 -1.99 22.62 -1.77
C ALA A 134 -2.64 23.24 -0.52
N MET A 135 -3.26 22.43 0.35
CA MET A 135 -3.87 22.88 1.60
C MET A 135 -2.84 23.50 2.55
N THR A 136 -1.67 22.89 2.67
CA THR A 136 -0.55 23.39 3.47
C THR A 136 -0.05 24.74 2.95
N SER A 137 0.02 24.91 1.61
CA SER A 137 0.41 26.17 0.97
C SER A 137 -0.61 27.29 1.22
N ILE A 138 -1.91 26.97 1.23
CA ILE A 138 -2.97 27.91 1.60
C ILE A 138 -2.81 28.38 3.05
N LEU A 139 -2.59 27.46 3.97
CA LEU A 139 -2.34 27.79 5.38
C LEU A 139 -1.09 28.67 5.54
N ALA A 140 0.01 28.33 4.85
CA ALA A 140 1.26 29.09 4.89
C ALA A 140 1.07 30.52 4.37
N ALA A 141 0.36 30.69 3.27
CA ALA A 141 0.11 32.00 2.67
C ALA A 141 -0.89 32.86 3.47
N SER A 142 -1.95 32.22 4.00
CA SER A 142 -3.04 32.94 4.66
C SER A 142 -2.74 33.19 6.14
N LYS A 143 -2.06 32.25 6.82
CA LYS A 143 -1.86 32.25 8.27
C LYS A 143 -0.45 31.76 8.64
N PRO A 144 0.61 32.54 8.33
CA PRO A 144 2.00 32.12 8.51
C PRO A 144 2.36 31.72 9.95
N LEU A 145 1.79 32.41 10.95
CA LEU A 145 2.03 32.11 12.37
C LEU A 145 1.52 30.71 12.74
N PHE A 146 0.32 30.37 12.30
CA PHE A 146 -0.28 29.05 12.56
C PHE A 146 0.38 27.95 11.76
N PHE A 147 0.79 28.25 10.52
CA PHE A 147 1.59 27.33 9.71
C PHE A 147 2.90 26.96 10.41
N GLY A 148 3.65 27.94 10.90
CA GLY A 148 4.89 27.69 11.64
C GLY A 148 4.67 26.86 12.93
N ARG A 149 3.50 27.01 13.57
CA ARG A 149 3.11 26.20 14.74
C ARG A 149 2.77 24.78 14.35
N ALA A 150 2.01 24.60 13.27
CA ALA A 150 1.69 23.27 12.71
C ALA A 150 2.96 22.48 12.38
N GLN A 151 3.97 23.13 11.77
CA GLN A 151 5.26 22.48 11.46
C GLN A 151 5.98 21.99 12.72
N ARG A 152 6.01 22.78 13.78
CA ARG A 152 6.61 22.35 15.05
C ARG A 152 5.84 21.20 15.70
N VAL A 153 4.52 21.23 15.67
CA VAL A 153 3.68 20.12 16.17
C VAL A 153 3.96 18.85 15.37
N LYS A 154 4.07 18.96 14.05
CA LYS A 154 4.43 17.85 13.16
C LYS A 154 5.77 17.22 13.54
N GLU A 155 6.83 18.03 13.72
CA GLU A 155 8.16 17.53 14.12
C GLU A 155 8.10 16.77 15.46
N VAL A 156 7.40 17.31 16.45
CA VAL A 156 7.24 16.66 17.76
C VAL A 156 6.44 15.38 17.64
N ALA A 157 5.34 15.39 16.89
CA ALA A 157 4.50 14.22 16.69
C ALA A 157 5.26 13.09 15.97
N PHE A 158 6.07 13.42 14.97
CA PHE A 158 6.90 12.46 14.24
C PHE A 158 7.95 11.81 15.16
N ASN A 159 8.69 12.62 15.91
CA ASN A 159 9.68 12.12 16.86
C ASN A 159 9.05 11.22 17.94
N LEU A 160 7.85 11.55 18.41
CA LEU A 160 7.12 10.73 19.37
C LEU A 160 6.64 9.41 18.73
N ALA A 161 6.20 9.44 17.49
CA ALA A 161 5.77 8.25 16.76
C ALA A 161 6.91 7.24 16.59
N GLU A 162 8.11 7.71 16.27
CA GLU A 162 9.31 6.87 16.20
C GLU A 162 9.67 6.25 17.56
N LEU A 163 9.60 7.04 18.64
CA LEU A 163 9.93 6.55 19.99
C LEU A 163 8.91 5.54 20.53
N LEU A 164 7.67 5.62 20.09
CA LEU A 164 6.55 4.77 20.56
C LEU A 164 6.24 3.63 19.60
N ASP A 165 7.00 3.48 18.51
CA ASP A 165 6.80 2.47 17.47
C ASP A 165 5.33 2.44 16.96
N VAL A 166 4.82 3.63 16.63
CA VAL A 166 3.43 3.80 16.21
C VAL A 166 3.26 3.31 14.77
N ASP A 167 2.28 2.44 14.57
CA ASP A 167 1.83 2.06 13.22
C ASP A 167 1.30 3.29 12.48
N ASP A 168 1.57 3.40 11.18
CA ASP A 168 1.10 4.49 10.32
C ASP A 168 1.49 5.93 10.76
N PRO A 169 2.77 6.26 10.95
CA PRO A 169 3.21 7.59 11.42
C PRO A 169 2.77 8.73 10.49
N TRP A 170 2.49 8.45 9.22
CA TRP A 170 2.00 9.43 8.24
C TRP A 170 0.62 10.02 8.63
N ARG A 171 -0.24 9.26 9.30
CA ARG A 171 -1.53 9.76 9.80
C ARG A 171 -1.36 10.84 10.87
N LEU A 172 -0.38 10.65 11.75
CA LEU A 172 -0.03 11.67 12.74
C LEU A 172 0.56 12.92 12.07
N GLU A 173 1.39 12.73 11.04
CA GLU A 173 1.92 13.83 10.24
C GLU A 173 0.82 14.65 9.59
N LEU A 174 -0.18 14.01 8.97
CA LEU A 174 -1.35 14.68 8.41
C LEU A 174 -2.16 15.40 9.48
N ALA A 175 -2.48 14.74 10.58
CA ALA A 175 -3.24 15.33 11.68
C ALA A 175 -2.54 16.55 12.25
N ALA A 176 -1.23 16.47 12.47
CA ALA A 176 -0.43 17.60 12.94
C ALA A 176 -0.40 18.75 11.93
N THR A 177 -0.20 18.45 10.64
CA THR A 177 -0.15 19.45 9.57
C THR A 177 -1.48 20.20 9.45
N PHE A 178 -2.61 19.50 9.56
CA PHE A 178 -3.93 20.10 9.42
C PHE A 178 -4.55 20.61 10.73
N SER A 179 -3.91 20.37 11.88
CA SER A 179 -4.42 20.79 13.18
C SER A 179 -4.75 22.29 13.27
N TYR A 180 -4.09 23.11 12.45
CA TYR A 180 -4.33 24.55 12.38
C TYR A 180 -5.12 25.02 11.15
N LEU A 181 -5.62 24.10 10.32
CA LEU A 181 -6.36 24.47 9.09
C LEU A 181 -7.63 25.27 9.39
N GLY A 182 -8.33 24.95 10.48
CA GLY A 182 -9.49 25.72 10.93
C GLY A 182 -9.21 27.21 11.16
N HIS A 183 -7.97 27.55 11.49
CA HIS A 183 -7.57 28.95 11.74
C HIS A 183 -7.54 29.83 10.47
N VAL A 184 -7.62 29.24 9.28
CA VAL A 184 -7.72 29.99 8.01
C VAL A 184 -8.96 30.89 8.01
N GLY A 185 -10.06 30.46 8.62
CA GLY A 185 -11.29 31.23 8.73
C GLY A 185 -11.27 32.34 9.78
N LEU A 186 -10.24 32.45 10.63
CA LEU A 186 -10.18 33.48 11.67
C LEU A 186 -9.84 34.86 11.07
N PRO A 187 -10.52 35.94 11.53
CA PRO A 187 -10.17 37.31 11.18
C PRO A 187 -8.72 37.65 11.57
N ASP A 188 -8.07 38.49 10.74
CA ASP A 188 -6.65 38.82 10.92
C ASP A 188 -6.36 39.57 12.23
N ASN A 189 -7.29 40.39 12.65
CA ASN A 189 -7.16 41.22 13.85
C ASN A 189 -7.12 40.42 15.17
N ILE A 190 -7.54 39.16 15.17
CA ILE A 190 -7.54 38.30 16.37
C ILE A 190 -6.49 37.21 16.33
N GLN A 191 -5.76 37.08 15.23
CA GLN A 191 -4.76 36.01 15.06
C GLN A 191 -3.67 36.04 16.13
N GLU A 192 -3.15 37.23 16.44
CA GLU A 192 -2.12 37.39 17.48
C GLU A 192 -2.62 36.98 18.86
N ASP A 193 -3.88 37.35 19.20
CA ASP A 193 -4.47 36.99 20.48
C ASP A 193 -4.67 35.49 20.60
N VAL A 194 -5.18 34.85 19.53
CA VAL A 194 -5.31 33.38 19.46
C VAL A 194 -3.93 32.73 19.57
N TYR A 195 -2.94 33.22 18.85
CA TYR A 195 -1.58 32.68 18.88
C TYR A 195 -0.91 32.80 20.24
N LYS A 196 -1.09 33.94 20.91
CA LYS A 196 -0.54 34.23 22.25
C LYS A 196 -1.38 33.65 23.38
N GLN A 197 -2.52 33.02 23.07
CA GLN A 197 -3.48 32.48 24.05
C GLN A 197 -4.04 33.57 24.99
N ASN A 198 -4.23 34.78 24.51
CA ASN A 198 -4.86 35.86 25.24
C ASN A 198 -6.35 35.56 25.47
N ALA A 199 -7.01 36.37 26.29
CA ALA A 199 -8.46 36.27 26.49
C ALA A 199 -9.19 36.58 25.17
N LEU A 200 -10.02 35.63 24.72
CA LEU A 200 -10.76 35.74 23.47
C LEU A 200 -12.23 36.01 23.71
N PRO A 201 -12.88 36.78 22.83
CA PRO A 201 -14.36 36.90 22.83
C PRO A 201 -15.03 35.52 22.78
N SER A 202 -16.21 35.39 23.40
CA SER A 202 -16.98 34.14 23.42
C SER A 202 -17.27 33.58 22.04
N GLU A 203 -17.63 34.46 21.10
CA GLU A 203 -17.93 34.12 19.71
C GLU A 203 -16.73 33.46 18.99
N VAL A 204 -15.52 33.99 19.19
CA VAL A 204 -14.28 33.44 18.62
C VAL A 204 -13.98 32.06 19.21
N ARG A 205 -14.21 31.92 20.52
CA ARG A 205 -13.98 30.63 21.21
C ARG A 205 -14.94 29.57 20.71
N GLU A 206 -16.20 29.89 20.51
CA GLU A 206 -17.22 28.99 19.96
C GLU A 206 -16.85 28.51 18.53
N ILE A 207 -16.33 29.43 17.69
CA ILE A 207 -15.83 29.07 16.35
C ILE A 207 -14.65 28.09 16.47
N MET A 208 -13.70 28.34 17.37
CA MET A 208 -12.53 27.48 17.56
C MET A 208 -12.90 26.10 18.12
N ASP A 209 -13.91 26.01 18.96
CA ASP A 209 -14.42 24.74 19.49
C ASP A 209 -14.99 23.84 18.37
N GLY A 210 -15.40 24.43 17.25
CA GLY A 210 -15.81 23.71 16.04
C GLY A 210 -14.67 23.17 15.15
N PHE A 211 -13.42 23.64 15.33
CA PHE A 211 -12.31 23.26 14.47
C PHE A 211 -11.99 21.76 14.44
N PRO A 212 -11.99 21.01 15.56
CA PRO A 212 -11.75 19.58 15.52
C PRO A 212 -12.76 18.83 14.64
N SER A 213 -14.04 19.18 14.74
CA SER A 213 -15.10 18.57 13.91
C SER A 213 -14.97 18.93 12.44
N PHE A 214 -14.61 20.17 12.14
CA PHE A 214 -14.33 20.64 10.77
C PHE A 214 -13.15 19.88 10.13
N ILE A 215 -12.04 19.74 10.86
CA ILE A 215 -10.86 19.03 10.39
C ILE A 215 -11.14 17.54 10.23
N SER A 216 -11.86 16.94 11.18
CA SER A 216 -12.28 15.54 11.09
C SER A 216 -13.16 15.28 9.87
N GLY A 217 -14.05 16.24 9.52
CA GLY A 217 -14.85 16.15 8.29
C GLY A 217 -14.03 16.19 7.01
N ILE A 218 -12.95 16.97 6.97
CA ILE A 218 -12.02 17.02 5.83
C ILE A 218 -11.19 15.74 5.72
N LEU A 219 -10.62 15.29 6.84
CA LEU A 219 -9.72 14.13 6.88
C LEU A 219 -10.49 12.80 6.77
N GLY A 220 -11.75 12.75 7.18
CA GLY A 220 -12.57 11.54 7.13
C GLY A 220 -12.89 11.02 5.72
N GLY A 221 -12.64 11.84 4.68
CA GLY A 221 -12.71 11.42 3.28
C GLY A 221 -11.39 10.88 2.70
N ILE A 222 -10.33 10.87 3.50
CA ILE A 222 -9.01 10.34 3.10
C ILE A 222 -8.96 8.87 3.54
N PRO A 223 -8.77 7.92 2.61
CA PRO A 223 -8.78 6.48 2.87
C PRO A 223 -7.60 6.02 3.76
#